data_4a6237c94f94ebcfccd4abd7458dfa7f
#
_entry.id   4a6237c94f94ebcfccd4abd7458dfa7f
#
_cell.length_a   1.000
_cell.length_b   1.000
_cell.length_c   1.000
_cell.angle_alpha   90.00
_cell.angle_beta   90.00
_cell.angle_gamma   90.00
#
_symmetry.space_group_name_H-M   'P 1'
#
loop_
_entity.id
_entity.type
_entity.pdbx_description
1 polymer ?
#
loop_
_entity_poly.entity_id
_entity_poly.type
_entity_poly.pdbx_seq_one_letter_code
_entity_poly.pdbx_strand_id
1 'polypeptide(L)'
;MSCKDISKLTDLYSSTVKDNLKEIEVIVKQLQMIDTIPIEQFSNIFNKTSHNLVDKWNRGQKSLRTEIAFKIIPNYPTTVLKTSLTLDAMINLLDDILDELMEKEERGIYIIELIRVLAIFNQQNISTEVQNKVSEYFNKILCIAITEIIYKEKIKKSKDFNQRLHNSIQCYNYKSMDMDIFIELPLIEVFGNAKDMDNIVALGRVHRAVCIIKKDFKDLKHDIEQNTETPIVVLSEVGKEELMQYILQMMEFYKSESKKIRKKITDKNLQEIANKFQELILKEIAVFKEENYG
;
A
#
# COMPACT_ATOMS: atom_id res chain seq x y z
N MET A 1 7.82 9.83 18.80
CA MET A 1 8.37 8.51 18.42
C MET A 1 9.65 8.72 17.65
N SER A 2 10.73 8.08 18.04
CA SER A 2 12.03 8.31 17.40
C SER A 2 12.17 7.46 16.12
N CYS A 3 13.03 7.87 15.18
CA CYS A 3 13.44 7.06 14.01
C CYS A 3 13.85 5.61 14.37
N LYS A 4 14.22 5.35 15.62
CA LYS A 4 14.57 4.02 16.14
C LYS A 4 13.41 3.02 16.20
N ASP A 5 12.16 3.52 16.28
CA ASP A 5 11.00 2.61 16.37
C ASP A 5 10.56 2.12 15.00
N ILE A 6 10.83 2.89 13.94
CA ILE A 6 10.55 2.50 12.55
C ILE A 6 11.55 1.44 12.08
N SER A 7 12.84 1.58 12.47
CA SER A 7 13.85 0.58 12.16
C SER A 7 13.50 -0.78 12.75
N LYS A 8 12.90 -0.82 13.96
CA LYS A 8 12.46 -2.07 14.58
C LYS A 8 11.34 -2.78 13.83
N LEU A 9 10.44 -2.06 13.17
CA LEU A 9 9.38 -2.66 12.33
C LEU A 9 9.97 -3.28 11.07
N THR A 10 10.86 -2.56 10.42
CA THR A 10 11.59 -3.03 9.24
C THR A 10 12.49 -4.23 9.61
N ASP A 11 13.14 -4.18 10.76
CA ASP A 11 13.99 -5.25 11.28
C ASP A 11 13.17 -6.50 11.64
N LEU A 12 12.00 -6.34 12.26
CA LEU A 12 11.11 -7.45 12.59
C LEU A 12 10.62 -8.17 11.32
N TYR A 13 10.23 -7.42 10.30
CA TYR A 13 9.81 -7.99 9.03
C TYR A 13 10.99 -8.66 8.30
N SER A 14 12.11 -7.97 8.20
CA SER A 14 13.34 -8.48 7.60
C SER A 14 13.84 -9.75 8.30
N SER A 15 13.75 -9.83 9.64
CA SER A 15 14.09 -11.05 10.39
C SER A 15 13.13 -12.19 10.07
N THR A 16 11.83 -11.93 10.00
CA THR A 16 10.83 -12.94 9.65
C THR A 16 11.04 -13.50 8.25
N VAL A 17 11.34 -12.65 7.26
CA VAL A 17 11.68 -13.09 5.90
C VAL A 17 12.97 -13.92 5.90
N LYS A 18 14.02 -13.48 6.60
CA LYS A 18 15.30 -14.23 6.70
C LYS A 18 15.15 -15.58 7.39
N ASP A 19 14.35 -15.67 8.45
CA ASP A 19 14.12 -16.93 9.15
C ASP A 19 13.33 -17.89 8.28
N ASN A 20 12.36 -17.41 7.54
CA ASN A 20 11.63 -18.19 6.54
C ASN A 20 12.53 -18.71 5.42
N LEU A 21 13.50 -17.91 4.97
CA LEU A 21 14.48 -18.34 3.95
C LEU A 21 15.38 -19.46 4.45
N LYS A 22 15.79 -19.43 5.73
CA LYS A 22 16.57 -20.53 6.34
C LYS A 22 15.78 -21.85 6.40
N GLU A 23 14.48 -21.78 6.73
CA GLU A 23 13.62 -22.97 6.71
C GLU A 23 13.50 -23.56 5.32
N ILE A 24 13.37 -22.73 4.29
CA ILE A 24 13.33 -23.16 2.89
C ILE A 24 14.66 -23.84 2.51
N GLU A 25 15.81 -23.28 2.91
CA GLU A 25 17.11 -23.93 2.66
C GLU A 25 17.19 -25.33 3.27
N VAL A 26 16.65 -25.53 4.47
CA VAL A 26 16.59 -26.85 5.13
C VAL A 26 15.71 -27.81 4.32
N ILE A 27 14.52 -27.37 3.89
CA ILE A 27 13.61 -28.19 3.08
C ILE A 27 14.25 -28.56 1.73
N VAL A 28 14.88 -27.58 1.08
CA VAL A 28 15.59 -27.82 -0.19
C VAL A 28 16.71 -28.85 -0.03
N LYS A 29 17.53 -28.75 1.04
CA LYS A 29 18.52 -29.73 1.36
C LYS A 29 17.94 -31.15 1.59
N GLN A 30 16.76 -31.24 2.22
CA GLN A 30 16.05 -32.51 2.39
C GLN A 30 15.54 -33.05 1.06
N LEU A 31 14.99 -32.21 0.18
CA LEU A 31 14.53 -32.61 -1.15
C LEU A 31 15.71 -33.04 -2.06
N GLN A 32 16.87 -32.44 -1.89
CA GLN A 32 18.09 -32.79 -2.60
C GLN A 32 18.57 -34.22 -2.29
N MET A 33 18.22 -34.79 -1.14
CA MET A 33 18.52 -36.18 -0.81
C MET A 33 17.62 -37.17 -1.57
N ILE A 34 16.60 -36.72 -2.25
CA ILE A 34 15.57 -37.55 -2.88
C ILE A 34 15.72 -37.57 -4.40
N ASP A 35 16.28 -36.54 -5.05
CA ASP A 35 16.42 -36.51 -6.51
C ASP A 35 17.51 -35.57 -7.04
N THR A 36 17.92 -35.81 -8.29
CA THR A 36 18.96 -35.12 -9.06
C THR A 36 18.50 -33.77 -9.64
N ILE A 37 17.91 -32.92 -8.83
CA ILE A 37 17.60 -31.54 -9.27
C ILE A 37 18.94 -30.78 -9.38
N PRO A 38 19.19 -30.02 -10.46
CA PRO A 38 20.37 -29.18 -10.59
C PRO A 38 20.37 -28.09 -9.49
N ILE A 39 21.12 -28.42 -8.42
CA ILE A 39 21.17 -27.60 -7.18
C ILE A 39 21.60 -26.18 -7.47
N GLU A 40 22.52 -25.96 -8.40
CA GLU A 40 23.02 -24.62 -8.73
C GLU A 40 21.95 -23.72 -9.37
N GLN A 41 21.14 -24.27 -10.27
CA GLN A 41 20.08 -23.47 -10.88
C GLN A 41 19.01 -23.05 -9.87
N PHE A 42 18.59 -24.00 -9.04
CA PHE A 42 17.59 -23.69 -7.98
C PHE A 42 18.15 -22.68 -7.00
N SER A 43 19.37 -22.89 -6.50
CA SER A 43 20.02 -21.98 -5.55
C SER A 43 20.25 -20.60 -6.14
N ASN A 44 20.59 -20.48 -7.42
CA ASN A 44 20.79 -19.19 -8.07
C ASN A 44 19.48 -18.41 -8.22
N ILE A 45 18.39 -19.04 -8.67
CA ILE A 45 17.08 -18.42 -8.79
C ILE A 45 16.56 -18.04 -7.39
N PHE A 46 16.61 -18.98 -6.45
CA PHE A 46 16.16 -18.76 -5.09
C PHE A 46 16.93 -17.64 -4.38
N ASN A 47 18.26 -17.64 -4.46
CA ASN A 47 19.08 -16.60 -3.85
C ASN A 47 18.85 -15.22 -4.49
N LYS A 48 18.73 -15.18 -5.82
CA LYS A 48 18.43 -13.93 -6.53
C LYS A 48 17.07 -13.37 -6.09
N THR A 49 16.04 -14.20 -6.04
CA THR A 49 14.68 -13.77 -5.68
C THR A 49 14.58 -13.39 -4.21
N SER A 50 15.19 -14.17 -3.31
CA SER A 50 15.20 -13.87 -1.88
C SER A 50 16.01 -12.61 -1.55
N HIS A 51 17.13 -12.37 -2.24
CA HIS A 51 17.87 -11.11 -2.13
C HIS A 51 17.03 -9.94 -2.61
N ASN A 52 16.33 -10.06 -3.73
CA ASN A 52 15.45 -9.03 -4.24
C ASN A 52 14.31 -8.70 -3.27
N LEU A 53 13.69 -9.72 -2.65
CA LEU A 53 12.67 -9.54 -1.62
C LEU A 53 13.21 -8.78 -0.40
N VAL A 54 14.33 -9.24 0.16
CA VAL A 54 14.96 -8.58 1.32
C VAL A 54 15.44 -7.17 0.96
N ASP A 55 16.02 -6.97 -0.21
CA ASP A 55 16.50 -5.67 -0.68
C ASP A 55 15.35 -4.69 -0.90
N LYS A 56 14.22 -5.11 -1.47
CA LYS A 56 13.03 -4.27 -1.61
C LYS A 56 12.53 -3.75 -0.26
N TRP A 57 12.56 -4.59 0.76
CA TRP A 57 12.16 -4.23 2.12
C TRP A 57 13.20 -3.36 2.83
N ASN A 58 14.48 -3.70 2.73
CA ASN A 58 15.57 -2.94 3.38
C ASN A 58 15.76 -1.54 2.78
N ARG A 59 15.44 -1.32 1.52
CA ARG A 59 15.58 -0.01 0.86
C ARG A 59 14.39 0.92 1.08
N GLY A 60 13.37 0.49 1.80
CA GLY A 60 12.17 1.30 2.02
C GLY A 60 11.42 1.65 0.72
N GLN A 61 11.62 0.87 -0.35
CA GLN A 61 11.04 1.11 -1.67
C GLN A 61 9.51 0.93 -1.69
N LYS A 62 8.96 0.20 -0.71
CA LYS A 62 7.52 0.13 -0.51
C LYS A 62 7.17 0.77 0.83
N SER A 63 6.46 1.88 0.79
CA SER A 63 5.92 2.50 2.00
C SER A 63 4.94 1.54 2.65
N LEU A 64 5.26 1.08 3.86
CA LEU A 64 4.36 0.25 4.62
C LEU A 64 3.13 1.08 5.03
N ARG A 65 1.92 0.60 4.69
CA ARG A 65 0.65 1.21 5.13
C ARG A 65 0.56 1.20 6.65
N THR A 66 1.05 0.11 7.24
CA THR A 66 1.22 -0.05 8.69
C THR A 66 2.06 1.06 9.32
N GLU A 67 3.14 1.49 8.66
CA GLU A 67 4.03 2.54 9.17
C GLU A 67 3.28 3.88 9.34
N ILE A 68 2.45 4.23 8.39
CA ILE A 68 1.64 5.45 8.43
C ILE A 68 0.66 5.40 9.61
N ALA A 69 -0.09 4.32 9.73
CA ALA A 69 -1.04 4.13 10.81
C ALA A 69 -0.36 4.14 12.19
N PHE A 70 0.79 3.47 12.29
CA PHE A 70 1.59 3.40 13.52
C PHE A 70 2.13 4.78 13.98
N LYS A 71 2.50 5.65 13.04
CA LYS A 71 2.95 7.02 13.35
C LYS A 71 1.82 7.92 13.85
N ILE A 72 0.61 7.68 13.40
CA ILE A 72 -0.53 8.57 13.61
C ILE A 72 -1.36 8.15 14.82
N ILE A 73 -1.63 6.85 14.97
CA ILE A 73 -2.50 6.30 16.02
C ILE A 73 -1.69 6.15 17.31
N PRO A 74 -2.06 6.86 18.38
CA PRO A 74 -1.36 6.74 19.66
C PRO A 74 -1.59 5.36 20.27
N ASN A 75 -0.60 4.87 21.02
CA ASN A 75 -0.66 3.57 21.70
C ASN A 75 -1.05 2.41 20.78
N TYR A 76 -0.49 2.41 19.58
CA TYR A 76 -0.78 1.39 18.56
C TYR A 76 -0.65 -0.03 19.17
N PRO A 77 -1.71 -0.86 19.10
CA PRO A 77 -1.71 -2.15 19.79
C PRO A 77 -0.72 -3.13 19.17
N THR A 78 0.12 -3.75 20.00
CA THR A 78 1.09 -4.76 19.54
C THR A 78 0.43 -6.01 18.99
N THR A 79 -0.76 -6.36 19.46
CA THR A 79 -1.59 -7.46 18.96
C THR A 79 -1.98 -7.26 17.49
N VAL A 80 -2.36 -6.02 17.14
CA VAL A 80 -2.75 -5.66 15.76
C VAL A 80 -1.53 -5.43 14.87
N LEU A 81 -0.39 -5.04 15.45
CA LEU A 81 0.81 -4.70 14.67
C LEU A 81 1.30 -5.87 13.82
N LYS A 82 1.38 -7.08 14.40
CA LYS A 82 1.81 -8.27 13.67
C LYS A 82 0.84 -8.60 12.52
N THR A 83 -0.45 -8.50 12.77
CA THR A 83 -1.49 -8.71 11.76
C THR A 83 -1.37 -7.69 10.63
N SER A 84 -1.23 -6.41 10.95
CA SER A 84 -1.07 -5.34 9.96
C SER A 84 0.18 -5.51 9.11
N LEU A 85 1.33 -5.83 9.71
CA LEU A 85 2.57 -6.10 8.97
C LEU A 85 2.43 -7.31 8.03
N THR A 86 1.75 -8.36 8.48
CA THR A 86 1.50 -9.54 7.65
C THR A 86 0.60 -9.20 6.45
N LEU A 87 -0.46 -8.43 6.67
CA LEU A 87 -1.34 -7.95 5.59
C LEU A 87 -0.61 -7.03 4.60
N ASP A 88 0.23 -6.12 5.09
CA ASP A 88 1.04 -5.23 4.25
C ASP A 88 1.98 -6.05 3.34
N ALA A 89 2.62 -7.09 3.91
CA ALA A 89 3.45 -8.03 3.15
C ALA A 89 2.66 -8.77 2.06
N MET A 90 1.46 -9.27 2.41
CA MET A 90 0.60 -9.99 1.48
C MET A 90 0.18 -9.11 0.30
N ILE A 91 -0.22 -7.87 0.57
CA ILE A 91 -0.65 -6.93 -0.48
C ILE A 91 0.53 -6.58 -1.39
N ASN A 92 1.71 -6.33 -0.82
CA ASN A 92 2.88 -6.01 -1.62
C ASN A 92 3.34 -7.19 -2.49
N LEU A 93 3.27 -8.43 -1.96
CA LEU A 93 3.56 -9.63 -2.76
C LEU A 93 2.54 -9.82 -3.88
N LEU A 94 1.26 -9.58 -3.59
CA LEU A 94 0.19 -9.67 -4.57
C LEU A 94 0.36 -8.61 -5.68
N ASP A 95 0.71 -7.40 -5.31
CA ASP A 95 1.01 -6.28 -6.21
C ASP A 95 2.16 -6.66 -7.16
N ASP A 96 3.27 -7.19 -6.61
CA ASP A 96 4.42 -7.64 -7.39
C ASP A 96 4.10 -8.82 -8.33
N ILE A 97 3.21 -9.74 -7.92
CA ILE A 97 2.76 -10.88 -8.76
C ILE A 97 1.90 -10.39 -9.93
N LEU A 98 1.07 -9.37 -9.68
CA LEU A 98 0.16 -8.80 -10.68
C LEU A 98 0.85 -7.83 -11.63
N ASP A 99 1.92 -7.16 -11.18
CA ASP A 99 2.77 -6.36 -12.04
C ASP A 99 3.52 -7.32 -12.98
N GLU A 100 3.18 -7.35 -14.25
CA GLU A 100 3.69 -8.28 -15.28
C GLU A 100 5.21 -8.18 -15.55
N LEU A 101 5.91 -7.36 -14.79
CA LEU A 101 7.36 -7.09 -14.87
C LEU A 101 8.23 -8.24 -14.32
N MET A 102 7.61 -9.27 -13.74
CA MET A 102 8.31 -10.36 -13.09
C MET A 102 8.50 -11.54 -14.05
N GLU A 103 9.71 -12.08 -14.10
CA GLU A 103 10.00 -13.32 -14.82
C GLU A 103 9.12 -14.46 -14.31
N LYS A 104 8.76 -15.40 -15.23
CA LYS A 104 7.81 -16.48 -14.92
C LYS A 104 8.28 -17.35 -13.74
N GLU A 105 9.57 -17.62 -13.66
CA GLU A 105 10.20 -18.42 -12.61
C GLU A 105 10.14 -17.68 -11.26
N GLU A 106 10.39 -16.38 -11.25
CA GLU A 106 10.30 -15.55 -10.06
C GLU A 106 8.87 -15.47 -9.54
N ARG A 107 7.87 -15.36 -10.43
CA ARG A 107 6.44 -15.32 -10.08
C ARG A 107 6.01 -16.53 -9.25
N GLY A 108 6.49 -17.72 -9.59
CA GLY A 108 6.21 -18.95 -8.83
C GLY A 108 6.69 -18.86 -7.39
N ILE A 109 7.88 -18.30 -7.16
CA ILE A 109 8.46 -18.13 -5.81
C ILE A 109 7.65 -17.11 -5.00
N TYR A 110 7.22 -16.00 -5.60
CA TYR A 110 6.37 -15.01 -4.95
C TYR A 110 4.99 -15.56 -4.57
N ILE A 111 4.39 -16.41 -5.40
CA ILE A 111 3.14 -17.10 -5.08
C ILE A 111 3.32 -18.03 -3.86
N ILE A 112 4.40 -18.79 -3.80
CA ILE A 112 4.71 -19.67 -2.66
C ILE A 112 4.91 -18.82 -1.40
N GLU A 113 5.63 -17.70 -1.49
CA GLU A 113 5.83 -16.80 -0.36
C GLU A 113 4.51 -16.17 0.11
N LEU A 114 3.63 -15.79 -0.79
CA LEU A 114 2.28 -15.33 -0.46
C LEU A 114 1.49 -16.38 0.32
N ILE A 115 1.52 -17.64 -0.14
CA ILE A 115 0.87 -18.77 0.57
C ILE A 115 1.44 -18.96 1.98
N ARG A 116 2.76 -18.82 2.15
CA ARG A 116 3.41 -18.90 3.46
C ARG A 116 2.99 -17.77 4.38
N VAL A 117 2.94 -16.53 3.88
CA VAL A 117 2.45 -15.38 4.66
C VAL A 117 1.00 -15.58 5.07
N LEU A 118 0.16 -16.14 4.20
CA LEU A 118 -1.21 -16.55 4.52
C LEU A 118 -1.26 -17.60 5.64
N ALA A 119 -0.38 -18.60 5.59
CA ALA A 119 -0.29 -19.61 6.64
C ALA A 119 0.13 -19.01 7.99
N ILE A 120 1.10 -18.09 8.00
CA ILE A 120 1.51 -17.35 9.20
C ILE A 120 0.34 -16.51 9.74
N PHE A 121 -0.42 -15.87 8.87
CA PHE A 121 -1.61 -15.11 9.25
C PHE A 121 -2.65 -16.02 9.95
N ASN A 122 -2.94 -17.17 9.37
CA ASN A 122 -3.91 -18.13 9.92
C ASN A 122 -3.47 -18.76 11.27
N GLN A 123 -2.18 -18.75 11.56
CA GLN A 123 -1.64 -19.22 12.86
C GLN A 123 -1.72 -18.13 13.95
N GLN A 124 -2.05 -16.88 13.59
CA GLN A 124 -2.21 -15.82 14.57
C GLN A 124 -3.51 -16.04 15.36
N ASN A 125 -3.43 -15.90 16.67
CA ASN A 125 -4.60 -15.95 17.52
C ASN A 125 -5.34 -14.60 17.47
N ILE A 126 -6.08 -14.39 16.40
CA ILE A 126 -6.86 -13.17 16.15
C ILE A 126 -8.35 -13.43 16.38
N SER A 127 -9.05 -12.40 16.85
CA SER A 127 -10.49 -12.50 17.09
C SER A 127 -11.28 -12.74 15.80
N THR A 128 -12.47 -13.34 15.93
CA THR A 128 -13.37 -13.53 14.78
C THR A 128 -13.74 -12.20 14.12
N GLU A 129 -13.85 -11.12 14.89
CA GLU A 129 -14.11 -9.77 14.35
C GLU A 129 -12.98 -9.31 13.42
N VAL A 130 -11.73 -9.48 13.84
CA VAL A 130 -10.55 -9.15 12.99
C VAL A 130 -10.52 -10.05 11.76
N GLN A 131 -10.82 -11.35 11.88
CA GLN A 131 -10.89 -12.26 10.72
C GLN A 131 -11.94 -11.80 9.69
N ASN A 132 -13.12 -11.40 10.16
CA ASN A 132 -14.17 -10.90 9.29
C ASN A 132 -13.75 -9.61 8.58
N LYS A 133 -13.13 -8.67 9.30
CA LYS A 133 -12.61 -7.44 8.71
C LYS A 133 -11.55 -7.70 7.64
N VAL A 134 -10.66 -8.66 7.87
CA VAL A 134 -9.65 -9.06 6.89
C VAL A 134 -10.32 -9.68 5.65
N SER A 135 -11.33 -10.53 5.83
CA SER A 135 -12.09 -11.10 4.70
C SER A 135 -12.79 -10.00 3.87
N GLU A 136 -13.46 -9.06 4.53
CA GLU A 136 -14.05 -7.88 3.87
C GLU A 136 -13.00 -7.08 3.11
N TYR A 137 -11.82 -6.92 3.68
CA TYR A 137 -10.72 -6.19 3.07
C TYR A 137 -10.22 -6.83 1.76
N PHE A 138 -10.09 -8.16 1.71
CA PHE A 138 -9.72 -8.83 0.46
C PHE A 138 -10.78 -8.64 -0.64
N ASN A 139 -12.06 -8.60 -0.28
CA ASN A 139 -13.11 -8.24 -1.24
C ASN A 139 -12.95 -6.78 -1.72
N LYS A 140 -12.57 -5.85 -0.84
CA LYS A 140 -12.24 -4.47 -1.23
C LYS A 140 -11.06 -4.43 -2.21
N ILE A 141 -9.99 -5.17 -1.96
CA ILE A 141 -8.81 -5.23 -2.85
C ILE A 141 -9.20 -5.71 -4.26
N LEU A 142 -10.03 -6.74 -4.35
CA LEU A 142 -10.57 -7.18 -5.65
C LEU A 142 -11.37 -6.07 -6.33
N CYS A 143 -12.24 -5.37 -5.60
CA CYS A 143 -13.00 -4.25 -6.13
C CYS A 143 -12.09 -3.10 -6.60
N ILE A 144 -11.01 -2.81 -5.87
CA ILE A 144 -10.03 -1.78 -6.24
C ILE A 144 -9.44 -2.13 -7.62
N ALA A 145 -8.93 -3.35 -7.80
CA ALA A 145 -8.32 -3.78 -9.04
C ALA A 145 -9.28 -3.65 -10.25
N ILE A 146 -10.51 -4.12 -10.11
CA ILE A 146 -11.52 -4.03 -11.16
C ILE A 146 -11.88 -2.57 -11.46
N THR A 147 -12.05 -1.76 -10.42
CA THR A 147 -12.47 -0.37 -10.55
C THR A 147 -11.37 0.49 -11.17
N GLU A 148 -10.10 0.20 -10.88
CA GLU A 148 -8.97 0.88 -11.52
C GLU A 148 -8.99 0.70 -13.03
N ILE A 149 -9.18 -0.53 -13.51
CA ILE A 149 -9.29 -0.82 -14.94
C ILE A 149 -10.44 -0.01 -15.56
N ILE A 150 -11.62 -0.02 -14.94
CA ILE A 150 -12.80 0.69 -15.43
C ILE A 150 -12.54 2.21 -15.51
N TYR A 151 -11.93 2.81 -14.49
CA TYR A 151 -11.70 4.26 -14.48
C TYR A 151 -10.56 4.68 -15.40
N LYS A 152 -9.52 3.88 -15.59
CA LYS A 152 -8.49 4.15 -16.61
C LYS A 152 -9.12 4.24 -17.99
N GLU A 153 -10.01 3.30 -18.34
CA GLU A 153 -10.76 3.35 -19.58
C GLU A 153 -11.71 4.56 -19.69
N LYS A 154 -12.36 4.96 -18.59
CA LYS A 154 -13.19 6.18 -18.57
C LYS A 154 -12.35 7.44 -18.77
N ILE A 155 -11.17 7.52 -18.17
CA ILE A 155 -10.25 8.66 -18.35
C ILE A 155 -9.86 8.78 -19.82
N LYS A 156 -9.45 7.68 -20.49
CA LYS A 156 -9.10 7.64 -21.91
C LYS A 156 -10.25 8.11 -22.79
N LYS A 157 -11.47 7.67 -22.52
CA LYS A 157 -12.67 7.99 -23.31
C LYS A 157 -13.25 9.37 -23.03
N SER A 158 -12.82 10.04 -21.97
CA SER A 158 -13.31 11.37 -21.59
C SER A 158 -12.81 12.42 -22.58
N LYS A 159 -13.70 13.28 -23.07
CA LYS A 159 -13.41 14.29 -24.09
C LYS A 159 -13.11 15.66 -23.51
N ASP A 160 -13.60 15.95 -22.31
CA ASP A 160 -13.41 17.25 -21.66
C ASP A 160 -12.60 17.13 -20.37
N PHE A 161 -12.00 18.26 -19.98
CA PHE A 161 -11.13 18.35 -18.80
C PHE A 161 -11.85 17.93 -17.50
N ASN A 162 -13.06 18.42 -17.28
CA ASN A 162 -13.76 18.18 -16.00
C ASN A 162 -14.16 16.72 -15.84
N GLN A 163 -14.61 16.07 -16.93
CA GLN A 163 -14.96 14.65 -16.91
C GLN A 163 -13.72 13.79 -16.67
N ARG A 164 -12.59 14.13 -17.30
CA ARG A 164 -11.32 13.43 -17.14
C ARG A 164 -10.80 13.60 -15.71
N LEU A 165 -10.83 14.82 -15.17
CA LEU A 165 -10.49 15.12 -13.78
C LEU A 165 -11.36 14.34 -12.79
N HIS A 166 -12.69 14.35 -12.99
CA HIS A 166 -13.63 13.60 -12.14
C HIS A 166 -13.30 12.11 -12.12
N ASN A 167 -13.11 11.49 -13.29
CA ASN A 167 -12.80 10.08 -13.39
C ASN A 167 -11.46 9.73 -12.73
N SER A 168 -10.45 10.61 -12.84
CA SER A 168 -9.16 10.44 -12.18
C SER A 168 -9.29 10.49 -10.66
N ILE A 169 -10.04 11.46 -10.13
CA ILE A 169 -10.33 11.54 -8.68
C ILE A 169 -11.03 10.27 -8.20
N GLN A 170 -12.03 9.77 -8.93
CA GLN A 170 -12.70 8.52 -8.55
C GLN A 170 -11.75 7.34 -8.57
N CYS A 171 -10.88 7.22 -9.57
CA CYS A 171 -9.87 6.17 -9.62
C CYS A 171 -8.98 6.18 -8.36
N TYR A 172 -8.44 7.34 -7.99
CA TYR A 172 -7.60 7.45 -6.79
C TYR A 172 -8.37 7.27 -5.48
N ASN A 173 -9.66 7.63 -5.43
CA ASN A 173 -10.52 7.32 -4.28
C ASN A 173 -10.62 5.80 -4.05
N TYR A 174 -10.79 5.01 -5.11
CA TYR A 174 -10.83 3.56 -5.00
C TYR A 174 -9.44 2.98 -4.68
N LYS A 175 -8.38 3.41 -5.37
CA LYS A 175 -7.01 2.95 -5.08
C LYS A 175 -6.63 3.16 -3.62
N SER A 176 -7.04 4.28 -3.03
CA SER A 176 -6.70 4.63 -1.65
C SER A 176 -7.43 3.81 -0.57
N MET A 177 -8.45 3.02 -0.94
CA MET A 177 -9.14 2.13 0.01
C MET A 177 -8.24 0.98 0.51
N ASP A 178 -7.08 0.78 -0.11
CA ASP A 178 -6.06 -0.16 0.34
C ASP A 178 -5.48 0.20 1.73
N MET A 179 -5.74 1.41 2.21
CA MET A 179 -5.32 1.90 3.52
C MET A 179 -6.31 1.57 4.65
N ASP A 180 -7.57 1.23 4.32
CA ASP A 180 -8.67 1.14 5.30
C ASP A 180 -8.34 0.28 6.50
N ILE A 181 -8.00 -0.99 6.27
CA ILE A 181 -7.81 -1.97 7.33
C ILE A 181 -6.67 -1.60 8.29
N PHE A 182 -5.63 -0.91 7.78
CA PHE A 182 -4.48 -0.49 8.58
C PHE A 182 -4.83 0.62 9.57
N ILE A 183 -5.94 1.31 9.34
CA ILE A 183 -6.50 2.33 10.23
C ILE A 183 -7.63 1.73 11.07
N GLU A 184 -8.51 0.93 10.47
CA GLU A 184 -9.67 0.34 11.15
C GLU A 184 -9.24 -0.57 12.31
N LEU A 185 -8.34 -1.53 12.07
CA LEU A 185 -7.95 -2.51 13.10
C LEU A 185 -7.40 -1.87 14.38
N PRO A 186 -6.38 -0.98 14.33
CA PRO A 186 -5.88 -0.37 15.54
C PRO A 186 -6.87 0.59 16.19
N LEU A 187 -7.75 1.24 15.43
CA LEU A 187 -8.79 2.10 16.00
C LEU A 187 -9.84 1.29 16.76
N ILE A 188 -10.28 0.15 16.22
CA ILE A 188 -11.21 -0.75 16.89
C ILE A 188 -10.61 -1.24 18.22
N GLU A 189 -9.35 -1.62 18.21
CA GLU A 189 -8.67 -2.13 19.42
C GLU A 189 -8.48 -1.04 20.49
N VAL A 190 -8.17 0.21 20.09
CA VAL A 190 -7.89 1.30 21.04
C VAL A 190 -9.17 2.00 21.50
N PHE A 191 -10.16 2.19 20.62
CA PHE A 191 -11.31 3.04 20.84
C PHE A 191 -12.65 2.31 20.75
N GLY A 192 -12.65 0.99 20.43
CA GLY A 192 -13.87 0.24 20.16
C GLY A 192 -14.63 0.81 18.96
N ASN A 193 -15.96 0.74 19.00
CA ASN A 193 -16.82 1.30 17.94
C ASN A 193 -17.11 2.80 18.20
N ALA A 194 -16.07 3.62 18.25
CA ALA A 194 -16.24 5.06 18.48
C ALA A 194 -16.97 5.72 17.30
N LYS A 195 -17.82 6.67 17.64
CA LYS A 195 -18.45 7.53 16.65
C LYS A 195 -17.39 8.26 15.84
N ASP A 196 -17.43 8.54 14.66
CA ASP A 196 -16.46 9.25 13.82
C ASP A 196 -15.26 8.41 13.32
N MET A 197 -15.17 7.11 13.62
CA MET A 197 -14.08 6.25 13.09
C MET A 197 -14.05 6.24 11.56
N ASP A 198 -15.21 6.18 10.91
CA ASP A 198 -15.31 6.21 9.45
C ASP A 198 -14.71 7.51 8.87
N ASN A 199 -14.81 8.61 9.60
CA ASN A 199 -14.20 9.88 9.19
C ASN A 199 -12.67 9.84 9.32
N ILE A 200 -12.12 9.11 10.29
CA ILE A 200 -10.67 8.89 10.40
C ILE A 200 -10.17 8.01 9.25
N VAL A 201 -10.88 6.93 8.95
CA VAL A 201 -10.56 6.07 7.78
C VAL A 201 -10.61 6.89 6.49
N ALA A 202 -11.63 7.75 6.33
CA ALA A 202 -11.74 8.63 5.18
C ALA A 202 -10.57 9.63 5.07
N LEU A 203 -10.07 10.18 6.19
CA LEU A 203 -8.84 11.00 6.19
C LEU A 203 -7.61 10.21 5.77
N GLY A 204 -7.50 8.97 6.21
CA GLY A 204 -6.43 8.05 5.78
C GLY A 204 -6.47 7.79 4.28
N ARG A 205 -7.66 7.59 3.70
CA ARG A 205 -7.83 7.47 2.24
C ARG A 205 -7.37 8.73 1.51
N VAL A 206 -7.76 9.91 2.00
CA VAL A 206 -7.31 11.18 1.41
C VAL A 206 -5.79 11.30 1.42
N HIS A 207 -5.15 10.98 2.55
CA HIS A 207 -3.70 10.96 2.64
C HIS A 207 -3.09 9.97 1.63
N ARG A 208 -3.62 8.75 1.59
CA ARG A 208 -3.16 7.69 0.68
C ARG A 208 -3.29 8.08 -0.79
N ALA A 209 -4.42 8.67 -1.19
CA ALA A 209 -4.64 9.17 -2.55
C ALA A 209 -3.59 10.19 -2.97
N VAL A 210 -3.29 11.17 -2.10
CA VAL A 210 -2.22 12.16 -2.34
C VAL A 210 -0.87 11.47 -2.52
N CYS A 211 -0.53 10.50 -1.67
CA CYS A 211 0.73 9.76 -1.77
C CYS A 211 0.82 8.93 -3.07
N ILE A 212 -0.27 8.28 -3.49
CA ILE A 212 -0.30 7.49 -4.74
C ILE A 212 -0.12 8.43 -5.95
N ILE A 213 -0.82 9.56 -6.01
CA ILE A 213 -0.67 10.55 -7.09
C ILE A 213 0.78 11.03 -7.19
N LYS A 214 1.42 11.36 -6.06
CA LYS A 214 2.83 11.76 -6.03
C LYS A 214 3.74 10.65 -6.55
N LYS A 215 3.49 9.40 -6.13
CA LYS A 215 4.27 8.24 -6.58
C LYS A 215 4.10 8.05 -8.09
N ASP A 216 2.86 7.94 -8.58
CA ASP A 216 2.58 7.72 -9.99
C ASP A 216 3.19 8.84 -10.87
N PHE A 217 3.20 10.09 -10.39
CA PHE A 217 3.86 11.19 -11.10
C PHE A 217 5.39 11.10 -11.09
N LYS A 218 5.97 10.71 -9.95
CA LYS A 218 7.43 10.52 -9.83
C LYS A 218 7.91 9.38 -10.73
N ASP A 219 7.14 8.32 -10.81
CA ASP A 219 7.47 7.11 -11.54
C ASP A 219 7.04 7.20 -13.03
N LEU A 220 6.38 8.29 -13.47
CA LEU A 220 5.77 8.46 -14.79
C LEU A 220 6.68 8.02 -15.95
N LYS A 221 7.93 8.47 -15.96
CA LYS A 221 8.88 8.12 -17.03
C LYS A 221 9.16 6.61 -17.07
N HIS A 222 9.37 6.02 -15.90
CA HIS A 222 9.60 4.59 -15.75
C HIS A 222 8.35 3.79 -16.16
N ASP A 223 7.18 4.21 -15.71
CA ASP A 223 5.90 3.53 -16.03
C ASP A 223 5.63 3.54 -17.55
N ILE A 224 5.92 4.65 -18.24
CA ILE A 224 5.83 4.73 -19.72
C ILE A 224 6.81 3.75 -20.38
N GLU A 225 8.07 3.72 -19.93
CA GLU A 225 9.10 2.82 -20.46
C GLU A 225 8.75 1.35 -20.26
N GLN A 226 8.06 1.01 -19.17
CA GLN A 226 7.65 -0.36 -18.82
C GLN A 226 6.24 -0.71 -19.33
N ASN A 227 5.55 0.18 -20.03
CA ASN A 227 4.14 0.03 -20.42
C ASN A 227 3.19 -0.22 -19.23
N THR A 228 3.56 0.27 -18.05
CA THR A 228 2.70 0.21 -16.85
C THR A 228 1.67 1.32 -16.90
N GLU A 229 0.42 0.96 -17.01
CA GLU A 229 -0.66 1.92 -17.18
C GLU A 229 -1.21 2.40 -15.83
N THR A 230 -0.82 3.59 -15.38
CA THR A 230 -1.41 4.30 -14.24
C THR A 230 -2.34 5.42 -14.71
N PRO A 231 -3.23 5.97 -13.85
CA PRO A 231 -4.04 7.14 -14.22
C PRO A 231 -3.20 8.34 -14.67
N ILE A 232 -2.01 8.54 -14.09
CA ILE A 232 -1.09 9.62 -14.49
C ILE A 232 -0.49 9.35 -15.87
N VAL A 233 -0.14 8.09 -16.19
CA VAL A 233 0.31 7.72 -17.55
C VAL A 233 -0.78 8.03 -18.57
N VAL A 234 -2.02 7.63 -18.32
CA VAL A 234 -3.16 7.95 -19.20
C VAL A 234 -3.36 9.45 -19.35
N LEU A 235 -3.25 10.22 -18.26
CA LEU A 235 -3.36 11.68 -18.33
C LEU A 235 -2.19 12.34 -19.06
N SER A 236 -0.99 11.74 -19.09
CA SER A 236 0.18 12.35 -19.72
C SER A 236 0.07 12.50 -21.24
N GLU A 237 -0.86 11.78 -21.87
CA GLU A 237 -1.14 11.87 -23.32
C GLU A 237 -1.62 13.26 -23.76
N VAL A 238 -2.17 14.08 -22.83
CA VAL A 238 -2.63 15.44 -23.16
C VAL A 238 -1.51 16.49 -23.18
N GLY A 239 -0.30 16.11 -22.79
CA GLY A 239 0.84 16.99 -22.69
C GLY A 239 1.14 17.48 -21.27
N LYS A 240 2.38 17.93 -21.06
CA LYS A 240 2.94 18.21 -19.73
C LYS A 240 2.18 19.29 -18.96
N GLU A 241 1.82 20.39 -19.62
CA GLU A 241 1.16 21.53 -18.96
C GLU A 241 -0.25 21.14 -18.46
N GLU A 242 -1.02 20.48 -19.31
CA GLU A 242 -2.37 20.03 -18.95
C GLU A 242 -2.34 18.92 -17.89
N LEU A 243 -1.38 17.99 -17.97
CA LEU A 243 -1.15 17.00 -16.93
C LEU A 243 -0.93 17.66 -15.55
N MET A 244 -0.08 18.68 -15.50
CA MET A 244 0.20 19.41 -14.27
C MET A 244 -1.06 20.10 -13.73
N GLN A 245 -1.93 20.63 -14.58
CA GLN A 245 -3.21 21.20 -14.18
C GLN A 245 -4.12 20.14 -13.55
N TYR A 246 -4.22 18.91 -14.11
CA TYR A 246 -4.96 17.80 -13.52
C TYR A 246 -4.44 17.48 -12.13
N ILE A 247 -3.13 17.32 -11.97
CA ILE A 247 -2.52 16.95 -10.69
C ILE A 247 -2.79 18.03 -9.65
N LEU A 248 -2.60 19.31 -9.98
CA LEU A 248 -2.88 20.40 -9.04
C LEU A 248 -4.34 20.45 -8.62
N GLN A 249 -5.27 20.26 -9.54
CA GLN A 249 -6.69 20.24 -9.20
C GLN A 249 -7.07 19.03 -8.35
N MET A 250 -6.49 17.85 -8.60
CA MET A 250 -6.66 16.70 -7.71
C MET A 250 -6.12 17.01 -6.30
N MET A 251 -4.93 17.62 -6.18
CA MET A 251 -4.36 18.01 -4.89
C MET A 251 -5.24 19.01 -4.14
N GLU A 252 -5.77 20.03 -4.80
CA GLU A 252 -6.70 20.99 -4.17
C GLU A 252 -8.03 20.34 -3.78
N PHE A 253 -8.55 19.40 -4.58
CA PHE A 253 -9.71 18.61 -4.21
C PHE A 253 -9.46 17.86 -2.89
N TYR A 254 -8.37 17.09 -2.78
CA TYR A 254 -8.05 16.33 -1.57
C TYR A 254 -7.76 17.21 -0.36
N LYS A 255 -7.13 18.37 -0.56
CA LYS A 255 -6.96 19.37 0.48
C LYS A 255 -8.31 19.90 1.00
N SER A 256 -9.26 20.15 0.11
CA SER A 256 -10.62 20.59 0.48
C SER A 256 -11.37 19.48 1.20
N GLU A 257 -11.34 18.26 0.68
CA GLU A 257 -11.99 17.09 1.30
C GLU A 257 -11.46 16.79 2.70
N SER A 258 -10.14 16.84 2.90
CA SER A 258 -9.55 16.64 4.22
C SER A 258 -10.11 17.63 5.26
N LYS A 259 -10.27 18.92 4.88
CA LYS A 259 -10.85 19.94 5.74
C LYS A 259 -12.32 19.69 6.06
N LYS A 260 -13.11 19.23 5.06
CA LYS A 260 -14.53 18.91 5.25
C LYS A 260 -14.70 17.70 6.19
N ILE A 261 -13.93 16.65 5.98
CA ILE A 261 -13.97 15.45 6.81
C ILE A 261 -13.53 15.78 8.23
N ARG A 262 -12.43 16.51 8.40
CA ARG A 262 -11.92 16.93 9.72
C ARG A 262 -12.98 17.67 10.56
N LYS A 263 -13.78 18.54 9.94
CA LYS A 263 -14.85 19.28 10.61
C LYS A 263 -15.99 18.41 11.15
N LYS A 264 -16.17 17.20 10.59
CA LYS A 264 -17.21 16.26 11.04
C LYS A 264 -16.80 15.49 12.30
N ILE A 265 -15.51 15.45 12.61
CA ILE A 265 -14.99 14.69 13.75
C ILE A 265 -15.18 15.48 15.03
N THR A 266 -16.06 14.98 15.88
CA THR A 266 -16.46 15.60 17.15
C THR A 266 -15.88 14.89 18.36
N ASP A 267 -15.52 13.61 18.24
CA ASP A 267 -14.87 12.84 19.30
C ASP A 267 -13.48 13.40 19.61
N LYS A 268 -13.28 13.81 20.87
CA LYS A 268 -12.05 14.45 21.33
C LYS A 268 -10.80 13.54 21.19
N ASN A 269 -10.98 12.25 21.38
CA ASN A 269 -9.87 11.30 21.28
C ASN A 269 -9.42 11.12 19.83
N LEU A 270 -10.36 11.19 18.90
CA LEU A 270 -10.10 11.06 17.47
C LEU A 270 -9.65 12.39 16.82
N GLN A 271 -9.88 13.54 17.47
CA GLN A 271 -9.47 14.84 16.95
C GLN A 271 -7.96 14.99 16.81
N GLU A 272 -7.18 14.42 17.71
CA GLU A 272 -5.70 14.44 17.60
C GLU A 272 -5.24 13.65 16.39
N ILE A 273 -5.79 12.45 16.18
CA ILE A 273 -5.51 11.61 15.02
C ILE A 273 -5.88 12.33 13.72
N ALA A 274 -7.06 12.95 13.71
CA ALA A 274 -7.55 13.71 12.57
C ALA A 274 -6.65 14.90 12.21
N ASN A 275 -6.15 15.62 13.23
CA ASN A 275 -5.21 16.71 13.03
C ASN A 275 -3.90 16.22 12.42
N LYS A 276 -3.34 15.12 12.94
CA LYS A 276 -2.11 14.52 12.40
C LYS A 276 -2.28 14.11 10.92
N PHE A 277 -3.40 13.48 10.56
CA PHE A 277 -3.68 13.18 9.16
C PHE A 277 -3.76 14.44 8.31
N GLN A 278 -4.46 15.47 8.77
CA GLN A 278 -4.58 16.72 8.03
C GLN A 278 -3.23 17.41 7.83
N GLU A 279 -2.39 17.45 8.86
CA GLU A 279 -1.03 17.99 8.77
C GLU A 279 -0.18 17.23 7.75
N LEU A 280 -0.24 15.90 7.75
CA LEU A 280 0.47 15.08 6.76
C LEU A 280 -0.03 15.36 5.34
N ILE A 281 -1.34 15.41 5.11
CA ILE A 281 -1.92 15.71 3.80
C ILE A 281 -1.41 17.06 3.29
N LEU A 282 -1.48 18.09 4.14
CA LEU A 282 -1.03 19.44 3.77
C LEU A 282 0.47 19.48 3.49
N LYS A 283 1.27 18.78 4.28
CA LYS A 283 2.72 18.66 4.08
C LYS A 283 3.04 17.97 2.76
N GLU A 284 2.39 16.84 2.47
CA GLU A 284 2.63 16.11 1.22
C GLU A 284 2.30 16.97 -0.03
N ILE A 285 1.20 17.73 0.03
CA ILE A 285 0.81 18.65 -1.05
C ILE A 285 1.80 19.81 -1.18
N ALA A 286 2.27 20.37 -0.05
CA ALA A 286 3.25 21.47 -0.08
C ALA A 286 4.58 21.01 -0.69
N VAL A 287 5.12 19.87 -0.21
CA VAL A 287 6.36 19.29 -0.76
C VAL A 287 6.23 19.03 -2.26
N PHE A 288 5.12 18.46 -2.72
CA PHE A 288 4.90 18.24 -4.15
C PHE A 288 4.96 19.55 -4.95
N LYS A 289 4.37 20.63 -4.44
CA LYS A 289 4.39 21.92 -5.10
C LYS A 289 5.78 22.54 -5.15
N GLU A 290 6.54 22.47 -4.05
CA GLU A 290 7.92 22.95 -3.99
C GLU A 290 8.84 22.24 -4.98
N GLU A 291 8.75 20.91 -5.06
CA GLU A 291 9.56 20.07 -5.93
C GLU A 291 9.29 20.30 -7.44
N ASN A 292 8.07 20.73 -7.81
CA ASN A 292 7.66 20.78 -9.22
C ASN A 292 7.34 22.19 -9.74
N TYR A 293 7.31 23.21 -8.85
CA TYR A 293 6.98 24.61 -9.21
C TYR A 293 7.93 25.66 -8.58
N GLY A 294 8.85 25.25 -7.69
CA GLY A 294 9.91 26.10 -7.16
C GLY A 294 11.12 26.00 -8.05
#